data_547828de776878f93d164325225aa6c7
#
_entry.id   547828de776878f93d164325225aa6c7
#
_cell.length_a   1.000
_cell.length_b   1.000
_cell.length_c   1.000
_cell.angle_alpha   90.00
_cell.angle_beta   90.00
_cell.angle_gamma   90.00
#
_symmetry.space_group_name_H-M   'P 1'
#
loop_
_entity.id
_entity.type
_entity.pdbx_description
1 polymer ?
#
loop_
_entity_poly.entity_id
_entity_poly.type
_entity_poly.pdbx_seq_one_letter_code
_entity_poly.pdbx_strand_id
1 'polypeptide(L)'
;GQMTVQVADASIGGIPLDFEQVLPFFSGPYHISPDPKDYIIVPVIVVPSDLPNRNRVAFPLKELLKANTETGQLAYESWRRMPTYREHQNDDITKAHGMIADTSMRQLSGWADGKVWKLMMLATFDRSKYTDYVNKIISGEINAYSMGAWVNGYECSVCQSVVGKCSHIAMQDMRPELTEVGNVLAFKNCIGINGFELSSVADPAWVSAISDYIRPIGE
;
A
#
# COMPACT_ATOMS: atom_id res chain seq x y z
N GLY A 1 8.53 -24.49 1.17
CA GLY A 1 8.55 -24.10 -0.22
C GLY A 1 8.99 -22.65 -0.31
N GLN A 2 10.02 -22.36 -1.12
CA GLN A 2 10.39 -20.99 -1.46
C GLN A 2 9.22 -20.38 -2.24
N MET A 3 8.57 -19.38 -1.66
CA MET A 3 7.64 -18.56 -2.42
C MET A 3 8.47 -17.70 -3.37
N THR A 4 8.39 -17.98 -4.66
CA THR A 4 8.97 -17.13 -5.70
C THR A 4 8.07 -15.89 -5.78
N VAL A 5 8.54 -14.78 -5.23
CA VAL A 5 7.90 -13.50 -5.45
C VAL A 5 8.17 -13.14 -6.90
N GLN A 6 7.15 -13.23 -7.73
CA GLN A 6 7.22 -12.60 -9.04
C GLN A 6 7.24 -11.09 -8.79
N VAL A 7 8.39 -10.50 -9.05
CA VAL A 7 8.44 -9.06 -9.34
C VAL A 7 7.51 -8.90 -10.55
N ALA A 8 6.58 -7.97 -10.48
CA ALA A 8 5.84 -7.58 -11.67
C ALA A 8 6.86 -7.46 -12.80
N ASP A 9 6.71 -8.31 -13.80
CA ASP A 9 7.59 -8.27 -14.97
C ASP A 9 7.27 -6.94 -15.65
N ALA A 10 8.03 -5.93 -15.29
CA ALA A 10 7.89 -4.63 -15.87
C ALA A 10 8.32 -4.79 -17.32
N SER A 11 7.35 -4.82 -18.20
CA SER A 11 7.59 -4.78 -19.63
C SER A 11 8.39 -3.54 -20.01
N ILE A 12 8.81 -3.49 -21.25
CA ILE A 12 9.50 -2.37 -21.90
C ILE A 12 9.02 -1.02 -21.33
N GLY A 13 9.89 -0.32 -20.60
CA GLY A 13 9.56 0.97 -19.96
C GLY A 13 9.02 0.91 -18.53
N GLY A 14 8.95 -0.26 -17.89
CA GLY A 14 8.51 -0.40 -16.50
C GLY A 14 7.00 -0.44 -16.26
N ILE A 15 6.20 -0.51 -17.35
CA ILE A 15 4.74 -0.64 -17.29
C ILE A 15 4.38 -2.13 -17.18
N PRO A 16 3.47 -2.56 -16.29
CA PRO A 16 2.89 -3.89 -16.32
C PRO A 16 2.29 -4.18 -17.71
N LEU A 17 2.54 -5.39 -18.21
CA LEU A 17 2.12 -5.83 -19.56
C LEU A 17 0.64 -5.60 -19.87
N ASP A 18 -0.20 -5.60 -18.85
CA ASP A 18 -1.65 -5.46 -19.00
C ASP A 18 -2.19 -4.04 -18.70
N PHE A 19 -1.32 -3.09 -18.31
CA PHE A 19 -1.75 -1.73 -17.96
C PHE A 19 -2.48 -1.05 -19.14
N GLU A 20 -1.90 -1.10 -20.35
CA GLU A 20 -2.50 -0.54 -21.55
C GLU A 20 -3.85 -1.20 -21.88
N GLN A 21 -3.99 -2.49 -21.60
CA GLN A 21 -5.21 -3.25 -21.87
C GLN A 21 -6.33 -2.93 -20.89
N VAL A 22 -6.01 -2.67 -19.61
CA VAL A 22 -7.01 -2.44 -18.56
C VAL A 22 -7.36 -0.96 -18.39
N LEU A 23 -6.45 -0.04 -18.73
CA LEU A 23 -6.66 1.39 -18.55
C LEU A 23 -7.98 1.91 -19.16
N PRO A 24 -8.41 1.51 -20.37
CA PRO A 24 -9.68 1.95 -20.93
C PRO A 24 -10.92 1.62 -20.07
N PHE A 25 -10.87 0.56 -19.26
CA PHE A 25 -11.99 0.17 -18.39
C PHE A 25 -12.09 1.06 -17.14
N PHE A 26 -10.98 1.66 -16.71
CA PHE A 26 -10.91 2.50 -15.50
C PHE A 26 -10.88 3.99 -15.79
N SER A 27 -10.43 4.39 -16.98
CA SER A 27 -10.28 5.82 -17.34
C SER A 27 -11.58 6.60 -17.25
N GLY A 28 -12.68 6.03 -17.72
CA GLY A 28 -14.00 6.64 -17.62
C GLY A 28 -14.46 6.82 -16.16
N PRO A 29 -14.58 5.77 -15.37
CA PRO A 29 -15.01 5.85 -13.96
C PRO A 29 -14.10 6.73 -13.10
N TYR A 30 -12.79 6.71 -13.32
CA TYR A 30 -11.82 7.49 -12.54
C TYR A 30 -11.60 8.90 -13.11
N HIS A 31 -12.19 9.24 -14.26
CA HIS A 31 -11.93 10.48 -14.97
C HIS A 31 -10.43 10.75 -15.21
N ILE A 32 -9.70 9.74 -15.62
CA ILE A 32 -8.26 9.79 -15.95
C ILE A 32 -8.05 9.52 -17.44
N SER A 33 -6.88 9.85 -17.98
CA SER A 33 -6.60 9.67 -19.40
C SER A 33 -6.66 8.19 -19.81
N PRO A 34 -7.23 7.87 -20.98
CA PRO A 34 -7.13 6.53 -21.58
C PRO A 34 -5.79 6.27 -22.26
N ASP A 35 -4.94 7.29 -22.46
CA ASP A 35 -3.62 7.13 -23.11
C ASP A 35 -2.54 6.81 -22.07
N PRO A 36 -1.90 5.64 -22.12
CA PRO A 36 -0.85 5.27 -21.18
C PRO A 36 0.36 6.23 -21.19
N LYS A 37 0.60 6.98 -22.28
CA LYS A 37 1.69 7.96 -22.38
C LYS A 37 1.50 9.17 -21.46
N ASP A 38 0.28 9.40 -21.00
CA ASP A 38 -0.03 10.48 -20.06
C ASP A 38 0.36 10.17 -18.61
N TYR A 39 0.95 9.01 -18.35
CA TYR A 39 1.23 8.59 -16.99
C TYR A 39 2.72 8.61 -16.65
N ILE A 40 2.97 8.79 -15.36
CA ILE A 40 4.20 8.38 -14.70
C ILE A 40 3.93 7.11 -13.89
N ILE A 41 4.95 6.27 -13.73
CA ILE A 41 4.92 5.12 -12.82
C ILE A 41 5.83 5.41 -11.64
N VAL A 42 5.29 5.18 -10.45
CA VAL A 42 6.01 5.37 -9.20
C VAL A 42 6.02 4.04 -8.44
N PRO A 43 7.17 3.36 -8.31
CA PRO A 43 7.31 2.24 -7.42
C PRO A 43 7.29 2.73 -5.97
N VAL A 44 6.36 2.24 -5.16
CA VAL A 44 6.20 2.63 -3.76
C VAL A 44 6.35 1.42 -2.86
N ILE A 45 7.22 1.52 -1.85
CA ILE A 45 7.26 0.58 -0.74
C ILE A 45 6.24 1.07 0.28
N VAL A 46 5.16 0.33 0.49
CA VAL A 46 4.03 0.83 1.27
C VAL A 46 4.06 0.35 2.71
N VAL A 47 4.25 -0.95 2.93
CA VAL A 47 4.13 -1.60 4.24
C VAL A 47 5.17 -2.69 4.38
N PRO A 48 5.99 -2.66 5.44
CA PRO A 48 6.69 -3.85 5.93
C PRO A 48 5.70 -4.76 6.68
N SER A 49 5.76 -6.08 6.45
CA SER A 49 4.91 -7.03 7.17
C SER A 49 5.26 -7.10 8.65
N ASP A 50 4.27 -7.40 9.46
CA ASP A 50 4.43 -7.74 10.89
C ASP A 50 5.03 -6.65 11.80
N LEU A 51 5.27 -5.46 11.26
CA LEU A 51 5.78 -4.31 12.01
C LEU A 51 4.69 -3.25 12.21
N PRO A 52 4.53 -2.70 13.42
CA PRO A 52 3.54 -1.67 13.67
C PRO A 52 3.94 -0.32 13.05
N ASN A 53 2.97 0.39 12.52
CA ASN A 53 3.11 1.77 12.08
C ASN A 53 2.94 2.77 13.24
N ARG A 54 2.99 4.08 12.95
CA ARG A 54 2.77 5.14 13.94
C ARG A 54 1.43 5.04 14.67
N ASN A 55 0.41 4.47 14.00
CA ASN A 55 -0.91 4.24 14.59
C ASN A 55 -0.98 2.94 15.39
N ARG A 56 0.15 2.27 15.61
CA ARG A 56 0.26 0.95 16.25
C ARG A 56 -0.63 -0.11 15.59
N VAL A 57 -0.64 -0.08 14.26
CA VAL A 57 -1.33 -1.06 13.43
C VAL A 57 -0.29 -1.76 12.56
N ALA A 58 -0.33 -3.08 12.51
CA ALA A 58 0.50 -3.92 11.67
C ALA A 58 -0.33 -4.75 10.69
N PHE A 59 0.31 -5.07 9.57
CA PHE A 59 -0.26 -5.92 8.53
C PHE A 59 0.52 -7.26 8.54
N PRO A 60 -0.02 -8.31 9.17
CA PRO A 60 0.67 -9.59 9.26
C PRO A 60 0.88 -10.22 7.88
N LEU A 61 2.07 -10.79 7.64
CA LEU A 61 2.36 -11.48 6.39
C LEU A 61 1.32 -12.57 6.08
N LYS A 62 0.91 -13.34 7.09
CA LYS A 62 -0.14 -14.37 6.95
C LYS A 62 -1.46 -13.81 6.40
N GLU A 63 -1.83 -12.59 6.80
CA GLU A 63 -3.06 -11.95 6.33
C GLU A 63 -2.88 -11.31 4.94
N LEU A 64 -1.70 -10.74 4.65
CA LEU A 64 -1.38 -10.22 3.30
C LEU A 64 -1.38 -11.32 2.24
N LEU A 65 -0.95 -12.54 2.61
CA LEU A 65 -0.90 -13.71 1.73
C LEU A 65 -2.18 -14.56 1.75
N LYS A 66 -3.17 -14.18 2.53
CA LYS A 66 -4.43 -14.92 2.63
C LYS A 66 -5.25 -14.74 1.36
N ALA A 67 -5.68 -15.87 0.80
CA ALA A 67 -6.55 -15.87 -0.37
C ALA A 67 -7.99 -15.52 0.02
N ASN A 68 -8.62 -14.70 -0.80
CA ASN A 68 -10.07 -14.53 -0.79
C ASN A 68 -10.71 -15.86 -1.24
N THR A 69 -11.68 -16.36 -0.49
CA THR A 69 -12.31 -17.66 -0.73
C THR A 69 -13.13 -17.72 -2.02
N GLU A 70 -13.62 -16.58 -2.49
CA GLU A 70 -14.46 -16.50 -3.68
C GLU A 70 -13.64 -16.29 -4.96
N THR A 71 -12.62 -15.44 -4.89
CA THR A 71 -11.83 -15.03 -6.07
C THR A 71 -10.49 -15.72 -6.17
N GLY A 72 -9.96 -16.29 -5.07
CA GLY A 72 -8.60 -16.81 -4.98
C GLY A 72 -7.51 -15.73 -4.93
N GLN A 73 -7.88 -14.45 -5.05
CA GLN A 73 -6.95 -13.32 -5.01
C GLN A 73 -6.33 -13.21 -3.61
N LEU A 74 -5.02 -13.00 -3.55
CA LEU A 74 -4.34 -12.75 -2.28
C LEU A 74 -4.63 -11.33 -1.77
N ALA A 75 -4.67 -11.16 -0.45
CA ALA A 75 -5.06 -9.88 0.14
C ALA A 75 -4.19 -8.71 -0.33
N TYR A 76 -2.86 -8.91 -0.48
CA TYR A 76 -1.98 -7.86 -1.00
C TYR A 76 -2.27 -7.47 -2.46
N GLU A 77 -2.91 -8.33 -3.24
CA GLU A 77 -3.30 -8.06 -4.62
C GLU A 77 -4.58 -7.22 -4.71
N SER A 78 -5.33 -7.08 -3.61
CA SER A 78 -6.59 -6.33 -3.59
C SER A 78 -6.42 -4.84 -3.93
N TRP A 79 -5.22 -4.28 -3.73
CA TRP A 79 -4.91 -2.91 -4.16
C TRP A 79 -4.72 -2.76 -5.67
N ARG A 80 -4.50 -3.85 -6.40
CA ARG A 80 -4.34 -3.79 -7.86
C ARG A 80 -5.59 -3.22 -8.52
N ARG A 81 -5.42 -2.23 -9.38
CA ARG A 81 -6.48 -1.48 -10.07
C ARG A 81 -7.25 -0.48 -9.20
N MET A 82 -6.95 -0.38 -7.92
CA MET A 82 -7.53 0.64 -7.07
C MET A 82 -6.98 2.03 -7.40
N PRO A 83 -7.76 3.11 -7.15
CA PRO A 83 -7.36 4.46 -7.51
C PRO A 83 -6.20 4.97 -6.66
N THR A 84 -5.43 5.91 -7.24
CA THR A 84 -4.47 6.73 -6.50
C THR A 84 -5.06 8.11 -6.24
N TYR A 85 -4.82 8.66 -5.04
CA TYR A 85 -5.34 9.97 -4.63
C TYR A 85 -4.24 10.86 -4.03
N ARG A 86 -4.65 12.05 -3.61
CA ARG A 86 -3.88 12.98 -2.78
C ARG A 86 -4.54 13.10 -1.41
N GLU A 87 -3.74 13.02 -0.34
CA GLU A 87 -4.19 13.29 1.05
C GLU A 87 -5.51 12.58 1.41
N HIS A 88 -5.65 11.32 1.00
CA HIS A 88 -6.86 10.52 1.23
C HIS A 88 -8.16 11.16 0.76
N GLN A 89 -8.12 11.99 -0.30
CA GLN A 89 -9.32 12.59 -0.91
C GLN A 89 -10.08 11.55 -1.74
N ASN A 90 -10.54 10.48 -1.08
CA ASN A 90 -11.16 9.30 -1.66
C ASN A 90 -12.70 9.28 -1.53
N ASP A 91 -13.29 10.42 -1.18
CA ASP A 91 -14.74 10.65 -1.09
C ASP A 91 -15.43 10.65 -2.45
N ASP A 92 -14.67 10.91 -3.52
CA ASP A 92 -15.15 10.96 -4.91
C ASP A 92 -14.13 10.27 -5.83
N ILE A 93 -14.55 9.17 -6.46
CA ILE A 93 -13.70 8.37 -7.33
C ILE A 93 -13.18 9.15 -8.55
N THR A 94 -13.90 10.20 -8.97
CA THR A 94 -13.50 11.06 -10.09
C THR A 94 -12.31 11.98 -9.74
N LYS A 95 -11.97 12.10 -8.46
CA LYS A 95 -10.78 12.80 -7.97
C LYS A 95 -9.51 11.95 -8.08
N ALA A 96 -9.60 10.72 -8.55
CA ALA A 96 -8.43 9.86 -8.72
C ALA A 96 -7.37 10.53 -9.60
N HIS A 97 -6.11 10.37 -9.23
CA HIS A 97 -4.94 10.85 -9.97
C HIS A 97 -4.40 9.81 -10.96
N GLY A 98 -4.80 8.59 -10.80
CA GLY A 98 -4.40 7.42 -11.56
C GLY A 98 -4.90 6.16 -10.89
N MET A 99 -4.19 5.05 -11.08
CA MET A 99 -4.49 3.79 -10.42
C MET A 99 -3.23 3.01 -10.06
N ILE A 100 -3.37 2.04 -9.18
CA ILE A 100 -2.31 1.09 -8.84
C ILE A 100 -2.25 0.06 -9.97
N ALA A 101 -1.18 0.11 -10.76
CA ALA A 101 -1.01 -0.76 -11.92
C ALA A 101 -0.70 -2.20 -11.51
N ASP A 102 0.12 -2.39 -10.48
CA ASP A 102 0.45 -3.70 -9.96
C ASP A 102 0.88 -3.68 -8.49
N THR A 103 0.90 -4.86 -7.87
CA THR A 103 1.31 -5.09 -6.49
C THR A 103 2.22 -6.30 -6.40
N SER A 104 3.19 -6.27 -5.49
CA SER A 104 4.07 -7.40 -5.23
C SER A 104 4.51 -7.45 -3.78
N MET A 105 4.86 -8.66 -3.30
CA MET A 105 5.51 -8.84 -2.02
C MET A 105 6.98 -9.15 -2.23
N ARG A 106 7.87 -8.46 -1.51
CA ARG A 106 9.32 -8.73 -1.54
C ARG A 106 9.86 -8.95 -0.15
N GLN A 107 10.74 -9.92 -0.02
CA GLN A 107 11.49 -10.15 1.20
C GLN A 107 12.55 -9.06 1.40
N LEU A 108 12.63 -8.50 2.62
CA LEU A 108 13.71 -7.60 3.01
C LEU A 108 14.95 -8.43 3.34
N SER A 109 15.92 -8.44 2.43
CA SER A 109 17.20 -9.10 2.66
C SER A 109 18.01 -8.36 3.74
N GLY A 110 18.65 -9.13 4.63
CA GLY A 110 19.54 -8.58 5.65
C GLY A 110 18.84 -7.94 6.86
N TRP A 111 17.51 -8.01 6.95
CA TRP A 111 16.75 -7.50 8.07
C TRP A 111 15.91 -8.61 8.73
N ALA A 112 15.96 -8.69 10.07
CA ALA A 112 15.21 -9.67 10.86
C ALA A 112 15.33 -11.11 10.32
N ASP A 113 16.52 -11.55 9.90
CA ASP A 113 16.81 -12.87 9.31
C ASP A 113 15.92 -13.19 8.09
N GLY A 114 15.55 -12.19 7.31
CA GLY A 114 14.69 -12.35 6.15
C GLY A 114 13.23 -12.67 6.47
N LYS A 115 12.78 -12.45 7.70
CA LYS A 115 11.39 -12.71 8.12
C LYS A 115 10.42 -11.60 7.75
N VAL A 116 10.93 -10.39 7.49
CA VAL A 116 10.10 -9.24 7.13
C VAL A 116 9.98 -9.14 5.62
N TRP A 117 8.76 -9.01 5.17
CA TRP A 117 8.40 -8.76 3.79
C TRP A 117 7.84 -7.36 3.64
N LYS A 118 7.97 -6.77 2.47
CA LYS A 118 7.39 -5.48 2.15
C LYS A 118 6.40 -5.59 1.01
N LEU A 119 5.26 -4.90 1.16
CA LEU A 119 4.31 -4.69 0.10
C LEU A 119 4.82 -3.54 -0.78
N MET A 120 4.94 -3.80 -2.07
CA MET A 120 5.29 -2.83 -3.08
C MET A 120 4.11 -2.63 -4.03
N MET A 121 3.89 -1.40 -4.45
CA MET A 121 2.89 -1.02 -5.43
C MET A 121 3.52 -0.25 -6.57
N LEU A 122 3.09 -0.51 -7.80
CA LEU A 122 3.35 0.36 -8.94
C LEU A 122 2.18 1.32 -9.09
N ALA A 123 2.34 2.52 -8.55
CA ALA A 123 1.34 3.57 -8.63
C ALA A 123 1.49 4.35 -9.94
N THR A 124 0.38 4.67 -10.59
CA THR A 124 0.38 5.55 -11.76
C THR A 124 -0.29 6.87 -11.44
N PHE A 125 0.19 7.95 -12.07
CA PHE A 125 -0.35 9.29 -11.92
C PHE A 125 -0.47 9.94 -13.30
N ASP A 126 -1.67 10.44 -13.61
CA ASP A 126 -2.02 11.08 -14.87
C ASP A 126 -1.47 12.52 -14.94
N ARG A 127 -0.48 12.74 -15.79
CA ARG A 127 0.14 14.05 -16.02
C ARG A 127 -0.80 15.03 -16.71
N SER A 128 -1.72 14.54 -17.53
CA SER A 128 -2.65 15.38 -18.28
C SER A 128 -3.72 16.00 -17.38
N LYS A 129 -4.12 15.29 -16.32
CA LYS A 129 -5.16 15.73 -15.40
C LYS A 129 -4.63 16.66 -14.31
N TYR A 130 -3.47 16.37 -13.74
CA TYR A 130 -2.90 17.11 -12.60
C TYR A 130 -1.42 17.43 -12.82
N THR A 131 -1.11 18.16 -13.89
CA THR A 131 0.27 18.41 -14.35
C THR A 131 1.18 18.95 -13.25
N ASP A 132 0.80 20.01 -12.55
CA ASP A 132 1.64 20.64 -11.51
C ASP A 132 1.89 19.71 -10.34
N TYR A 133 0.89 18.94 -9.96
CA TYR A 133 1.01 17.97 -8.88
C TYR A 133 1.93 16.82 -9.25
N VAL A 134 1.80 16.28 -10.45
CA VAL A 134 2.66 15.22 -10.96
C VAL A 134 4.10 15.69 -11.10
N ASN A 135 4.33 16.95 -11.51
CA ASN A 135 5.67 17.54 -11.55
C ASN A 135 6.32 17.58 -10.16
N LYS A 136 5.55 17.82 -9.09
CA LYS A 136 6.05 17.74 -7.72
C LYS A 136 6.41 16.31 -7.29
N ILE A 137 5.70 15.31 -7.78
CA ILE A 137 6.09 13.91 -7.60
C ILE A 137 7.41 13.63 -8.33
N ILE A 138 7.53 14.04 -9.59
CA ILE A 138 8.74 13.83 -10.41
C ILE A 138 9.96 14.51 -9.77
N SER A 139 9.81 15.72 -9.23
CA SER A 139 10.89 16.46 -8.57
C SER A 139 11.26 15.91 -7.19
N GLY A 140 10.47 14.98 -6.63
CA GLY A 140 10.64 14.45 -5.28
C GLY A 140 10.16 15.39 -4.16
N GLU A 141 9.50 16.50 -4.49
CA GLU A 141 8.83 17.37 -3.50
C GLU A 141 7.71 16.60 -2.79
N ILE A 142 6.99 15.75 -3.54
CA ILE A 142 6.02 14.80 -3.02
C ILE A 142 6.61 13.39 -3.20
N ASN A 143 6.96 12.74 -2.09
CA ASN A 143 7.63 11.44 -2.11
C ASN A 143 7.11 10.47 -1.04
N ALA A 144 6.11 10.85 -0.26
CA ALA A 144 5.54 10.02 0.79
C ALA A 144 4.14 9.53 0.42
N TYR A 145 3.83 8.30 0.84
CA TYR A 145 2.59 7.62 0.46
C TYR A 145 1.95 6.93 1.65
N SER A 146 0.63 6.79 1.59
CA SER A 146 -0.17 6.05 2.57
C SER A 146 -1.24 5.27 1.83
N MET A 147 -1.53 4.06 2.30
CA MET A 147 -2.55 3.21 1.70
C MET A 147 -3.82 3.17 2.53
N GLY A 148 -4.96 3.02 1.88
CA GLY A 148 -6.23 2.70 2.50
C GLY A 148 -6.57 1.22 2.36
N ALA A 149 -7.07 0.62 3.45
CA ALA A 149 -7.57 -0.75 3.46
C ALA A 149 -8.76 -0.88 4.40
N TRP A 150 -9.74 -1.66 3.97
CA TRP A 150 -10.76 -2.22 4.86
C TRP A 150 -10.18 -3.42 5.60
N VAL A 151 -10.51 -3.57 6.87
CA VAL A 151 -10.13 -4.73 7.67
C VAL A 151 -11.35 -5.26 8.40
N ASN A 152 -11.47 -6.58 8.54
CA ASN A 152 -12.58 -7.21 9.24
C ASN A 152 -12.47 -7.06 10.77
N GLY A 153 -11.27 -6.79 11.27
CA GLY A 153 -11.00 -6.61 12.68
C GLY A 153 -9.51 -6.56 13.00
N TYR A 154 -9.23 -6.62 14.29
CA TYR A 154 -7.86 -6.57 14.81
C TYR A 154 -7.65 -7.63 15.89
N GLU A 155 -6.46 -8.23 15.89
CA GLU A 155 -5.93 -9.07 16.98
C GLU A 155 -4.87 -8.31 17.79
N CYS A 156 -4.84 -8.53 19.07
CA CYS A 156 -3.78 -8.05 19.93
C CYS A 156 -2.47 -8.79 19.64
N SER A 157 -1.36 -8.06 19.45
CA SER A 157 -0.05 -8.65 19.20
C SER A 157 0.49 -9.49 20.36
N VAL A 158 0.04 -9.24 21.60
CA VAL A 158 0.53 -9.90 22.80
C VAL A 158 -0.20 -11.22 23.05
N CYS A 159 -1.54 -11.20 23.07
CA CYS A 159 -2.34 -12.38 23.45
C CYS A 159 -3.17 -12.97 22.31
N GLN A 160 -3.11 -12.38 21.12
CA GLN A 160 -3.84 -12.81 19.92
C GLN A 160 -5.37 -12.82 20.07
N SER A 161 -5.89 -12.23 21.14
CA SER A 161 -7.33 -12.02 21.30
C SER A 161 -7.83 -10.90 20.40
N VAL A 162 -9.09 -10.97 20.00
CA VAL A 162 -9.74 -9.86 19.28
C VAL A 162 -9.64 -8.59 20.16
N VAL A 163 -9.23 -7.48 19.54
CA VAL A 163 -9.09 -6.19 20.24
C VAL A 163 -10.41 -5.79 20.88
N GLY A 164 -10.35 -5.35 22.12
CA GLY A 164 -11.51 -5.09 22.98
C GLY A 164 -11.88 -6.23 23.95
N LYS A 165 -11.31 -7.44 23.75
CA LYS A 165 -11.45 -8.57 24.68
C LYS A 165 -10.27 -8.74 25.65
N CYS A 166 -9.23 -7.89 25.50
CA CYS A 166 -8.09 -7.83 26.42
C CYS A 166 -7.75 -6.38 26.75
N SER A 167 -6.97 -6.18 27.82
CA SER A 167 -6.56 -4.86 28.29
C SER A 167 -5.25 -4.34 27.69
N HIS A 168 -4.49 -5.15 26.96
CA HIS A 168 -3.13 -4.80 26.53
C HIS A 168 -3.09 -3.50 25.69
N ILE A 169 -3.92 -3.40 24.67
CA ILE A 169 -3.99 -2.21 23.80
C ILE A 169 -4.51 -1.00 24.61
N ALA A 170 -5.59 -1.19 25.38
CA ALA A 170 -6.18 -0.11 26.16
C ALA A 170 -5.22 0.41 27.25
N MET A 171 -4.49 -0.45 27.92
CA MET A 171 -3.49 -0.05 28.90
C MET A 171 -2.38 0.78 28.29
N GLN A 172 -1.90 0.42 27.10
CA GLN A 172 -0.89 1.18 26.39
C GLN A 172 -1.43 2.51 25.87
N ASP A 173 -2.69 2.56 25.43
CA ASP A 173 -3.35 3.79 24.99
C ASP A 173 -3.55 4.78 26.16
N MET A 174 -3.83 4.28 27.35
CA MET A 174 -4.00 5.11 28.56
C MET A 174 -2.67 5.61 29.14
N ARG A 175 -1.56 4.95 28.83
CA ARG A 175 -0.21 5.27 29.31
C ARG A 175 0.78 5.26 28.16
N PRO A 176 0.77 6.30 27.31
CA PRO A 176 1.67 6.39 26.14
C PRO A 176 3.16 6.35 26.53
N GLU A 177 3.51 6.75 27.75
CA GLU A 177 4.86 6.69 28.31
C GLU A 177 5.35 5.26 28.54
N LEU A 178 4.44 4.30 28.66
CA LEU A 178 4.78 2.88 28.69
C LEU A 178 4.85 2.38 27.24
N THR A 179 6.05 2.37 26.69
CA THR A 179 6.28 1.84 25.33
C THR A 179 6.01 0.35 25.23
N GLU A 180 5.97 -0.35 26.38
CA GLU A 180 5.82 -1.79 26.47
C GLU A 180 4.83 -2.18 27.57
N VAL A 181 3.96 -3.14 27.27
CA VAL A 181 3.08 -3.81 28.24
C VAL A 181 3.71 -5.16 28.58
N GLY A 182 4.19 -5.33 29.82
CA GLY A 182 4.91 -6.53 30.21
C GLY A 182 6.20 -6.77 29.43
N ASN A 183 6.95 -5.70 29.11
CA ASN A 183 8.15 -5.67 28.28
C ASN A 183 7.92 -6.03 26.77
N VAL A 184 6.69 -5.92 26.31
CA VAL A 184 6.32 -6.15 24.90
C VAL A 184 5.43 -5.01 24.40
N LEU A 185 5.78 -4.42 23.29
CA LEU A 185 4.96 -3.40 22.62
C LEU A 185 3.63 -4.02 22.17
N ALA A 186 2.53 -3.52 22.70
CA ALA A 186 1.20 -3.94 22.26
C ALA A 186 0.73 -3.12 21.06
N PHE A 187 0.34 -3.80 20.00
CA PHE A 187 -0.20 -3.20 18.77
C PHE A 187 -1.30 -4.08 18.16
N LYS A 188 -1.99 -3.55 17.18
CA LYS A 188 -3.14 -4.17 16.51
C LYS A 188 -2.66 -4.85 15.22
N ASN A 189 -2.85 -6.15 15.11
CA ASN A 189 -2.69 -6.90 13.86
C ASN A 189 -3.98 -6.89 13.06
N CYS A 190 -3.94 -6.40 11.83
CA CYS A 190 -5.08 -6.41 10.92
C CYS A 190 -5.50 -7.84 10.55
N ILE A 191 -6.81 -8.07 10.47
CA ILE A 191 -7.41 -9.32 10.01
C ILE A 191 -8.35 -9.02 8.85
N GLY A 192 -8.31 -9.86 7.82
CA GLY A 192 -9.22 -9.74 6.66
C GLY A 192 -9.01 -8.44 5.91
N ILE A 193 -7.80 -8.28 5.37
CA ILE A 193 -7.35 -7.08 4.68
C ILE A 193 -7.93 -7.04 3.27
N ASN A 194 -8.47 -5.87 2.88
CA ASN A 194 -8.91 -5.57 1.52
C ASN A 194 -8.54 -4.12 1.17
N GLY A 195 -7.59 -3.94 0.26
CA GLY A 195 -7.11 -2.62 -0.15
C GLY A 195 -8.11 -1.88 -1.03
N PHE A 196 -8.16 -0.56 -0.92
CA PHE A 196 -9.05 0.25 -1.74
C PHE A 196 -8.44 1.51 -2.33
N GLU A 197 -7.25 1.96 -1.88
CA GLU A 197 -6.59 3.14 -2.44
C GLU A 197 -5.11 3.22 -2.04
N LEU A 198 -4.37 4.10 -2.74
CA LEU A 198 -3.07 4.61 -2.34
C LEU A 198 -3.07 6.12 -2.51
N SER A 199 -2.64 6.85 -1.50
CA SER A 199 -2.53 8.31 -1.54
C SER A 199 -1.08 8.76 -1.37
N SER A 200 -0.72 9.80 -2.13
CA SER A 200 0.45 10.62 -1.78
C SER A 200 0.06 11.55 -0.63
N VAL A 201 0.90 11.64 0.37
CA VAL A 201 0.61 12.34 1.63
C VAL A 201 1.81 13.14 2.12
N ALA A 202 1.56 14.18 2.91
CA ALA A 202 2.62 14.93 3.58
C ALA A 202 3.18 14.18 4.80
N ASP A 203 2.35 13.43 5.53
CA ASP A 203 2.75 12.69 6.74
C ASP A 203 2.26 11.22 6.69
N PRO A 204 3.09 10.30 6.19
CA PRO A 204 2.72 8.90 6.05
C PRO A 204 2.67 8.17 7.39
N ALA A 205 1.75 7.23 7.54
CA ALA A 205 1.70 6.34 8.71
C ALA A 205 2.97 5.47 8.83
N TRP A 206 3.59 5.14 7.71
CA TRP A 206 4.90 4.49 7.61
C TRP A 206 5.94 5.47 7.10
N VAL A 207 6.94 5.78 7.91
CA VAL A 207 8.04 6.72 7.54
C VAL A 207 8.82 6.23 6.31
N SER A 208 8.83 4.92 6.05
CA SER A 208 9.49 4.28 4.92
C SER A 208 8.62 4.13 3.67
N ALA A 209 7.38 4.63 3.69
CA ALA A 209 6.50 4.62 2.52
C ALA A 209 6.87 5.76 1.56
N ILE A 210 8.03 5.61 0.93
CA ILE A 210 8.62 6.58 -0.01
C ILE A 210 8.74 5.98 -1.40
N SER A 211 8.79 6.85 -2.41
CA SER A 211 9.08 6.44 -3.78
C SER A 211 10.57 6.12 -3.96
N ASP A 212 10.87 5.02 -4.63
CA ASP A 212 12.24 4.58 -4.89
C ASP A 212 12.81 5.19 -6.18
N TYR A 213 12.01 5.19 -7.24
CA TYR A 213 12.41 5.73 -8.55
C TYR A 213 11.19 6.05 -9.41
N ILE A 214 11.18 7.23 -10.04
CA ILE A 214 10.08 7.70 -10.86
C ILE A 214 10.49 7.64 -12.32
N ARG A 215 9.68 7.01 -13.18
CA ARG A 215 9.88 6.99 -14.62
C ARG A 215 8.68 7.55 -15.37
N PRO A 216 8.89 8.49 -16.29
CA PRO A 216 7.89 8.80 -17.31
C PRO A 216 7.66 7.57 -18.20
N ILE A 217 6.42 7.36 -18.61
CA ILE A 217 6.08 6.34 -19.59
C ILE A 217 6.44 6.88 -20.98
N GLY A 218 7.28 6.17 -21.71
CA GLY A 218 7.57 6.49 -23.11
C GLY A 218 8.80 7.38 -23.37
N GLU A 219 9.73 7.48 -22.42
CA GLU A 219 11.10 7.98 -22.64
C GLU A 219 12.13 6.84 -22.62
#